data_1c12d2b60861084c20cc24ea873a3b41
#
_entry.id   1c12d2b60861084c20cc24ea873a3b41
#
_cell.length_a   1.000
_cell.length_b   1.000
_cell.length_c   1.000
_cell.angle_alpha   90.00
_cell.angle_beta   90.00
_cell.angle_gamma   90.00
#
_symmetry.space_group_name_H-M   'P 1'
#
loop_
_entity.id
_entity.type
_entity.pdbx_description
1 polymer ?
#
loop_
_entity_poly.entity_id
_entity_poly.type
_entity_poly.pdbx_seq_one_letter_code
_entity_poly.pdbx_strand_id
1 'polypeptide(L)'
;HLEMSGQMLSVVLRYGVDAEGAFHLNRSLVFPMLRMKPNKTQSNLKQRFDVSIPALITVEDKSLTDEKVSDITFDGMLKVESSFSYISGRSQVNDGIKMTRQLYPSALSPFYCEEYALENTKEKPVTIRIPEWKIVYSTPDSAGVYGAYSVEALLSKKGTFVLKPGEKLEFYALFSGRKINESPYLSANIGAEKGARKKLLEQWSNSLVLSTPDPVLNSMFAFAKIRGAESIYKTKGGLMH
;
A
#
# COMPACT_ATOMS: atom_id res chain seq x y z
N HIS A 1 5.35 -10.23 -9.44
CA HIS A 1 4.94 -9.92 -8.05
C HIS A 1 6.11 -9.34 -7.27
N LEU A 2 5.80 -8.53 -6.27
CA LEU A 2 6.74 -7.87 -5.40
C LEU A 2 6.40 -8.20 -3.95
N GLU A 3 7.38 -8.52 -3.15
CA GLU A 3 7.24 -8.64 -1.71
C GLU A 3 8.01 -7.53 -1.02
N MET A 4 7.38 -6.88 -0.04
CA MET A 4 7.99 -5.89 0.84
C MET A 4 7.64 -6.23 2.28
N SER A 5 8.57 -6.02 3.20
CA SER A 5 8.32 -6.31 4.62
C SER A 5 8.85 -5.21 5.53
N GLY A 6 8.13 -5.04 6.64
CA GLY A 6 8.63 -4.42 7.85
C GLY A 6 8.81 -5.49 8.93
N GLN A 7 9.11 -5.08 10.14
CA GLN A 7 9.36 -6.03 11.23
C GLN A 7 8.12 -6.82 11.69
N MET A 8 6.91 -6.34 11.42
CA MET A 8 5.67 -6.94 11.94
C MET A 8 4.68 -7.36 10.86
N LEU A 9 4.97 -7.06 9.59
CA LEU A 9 4.10 -7.39 8.47
C LEU A 9 4.93 -7.58 7.21
N SER A 10 4.55 -8.58 6.40
CA SER A 10 4.97 -8.75 5.01
C SER A 10 3.77 -8.54 4.09
N VAL A 11 3.97 -7.87 2.96
CA VAL A 11 2.98 -7.74 1.91
C VAL A 11 3.53 -8.27 0.59
N VAL A 12 2.76 -9.16 -0.03
CA VAL A 12 3.00 -9.63 -1.39
C VAL A 12 2.02 -8.93 -2.32
N LEU A 13 2.55 -8.09 -3.20
CA LEU A 13 1.79 -7.39 -4.23
C LEU A 13 1.89 -8.17 -5.55
N ARG A 14 0.74 -8.54 -6.11
CA ARG A 14 0.62 -8.99 -7.48
C ARG A 14 0.08 -7.83 -8.28
N TYR A 15 0.88 -7.28 -9.16
CA TYR A 15 0.53 -6.12 -9.94
C TYR A 15 0.94 -6.27 -11.41
N GLY A 16 0.33 -5.49 -12.24
CA GLY A 16 0.61 -5.42 -13.67
C GLY A 16 -0.14 -4.28 -14.33
N VAL A 17 0.20 -4.02 -15.57
CA VAL A 17 -0.52 -3.11 -16.46
C VAL A 17 -1.10 -3.97 -17.57
N ASP A 18 -2.39 -3.83 -17.85
CA ASP A 18 -3.05 -4.56 -18.93
C ASP A 18 -2.80 -3.92 -20.31
N ALA A 19 -3.37 -4.52 -21.35
CA ALA A 19 -3.24 -4.04 -22.73
C ALA A 19 -3.86 -2.65 -22.93
N GLU A 20 -4.83 -2.28 -22.11
CA GLU A 20 -5.52 -1.00 -22.12
C GLU A 20 -4.75 0.08 -21.35
N GLY A 21 -3.71 -0.30 -20.58
CA GLY A 21 -2.86 0.60 -19.78
C GLY A 21 -3.30 0.78 -18.34
N ALA A 22 -4.31 0.02 -17.87
CA ALA A 22 -4.81 0.11 -16.50
C ALA A 22 -3.95 -0.69 -15.51
N PHE A 23 -3.78 -0.15 -14.31
CA PHE A 23 -3.02 -0.78 -13.24
C PHE A 23 -3.88 -1.74 -12.41
N HIS A 24 -3.47 -2.98 -12.34
CA HIS A 24 -4.09 -4.02 -11.51
C HIS A 24 -3.24 -4.32 -10.29
N LEU A 25 -3.88 -4.47 -9.13
CA LEU A 25 -3.22 -4.71 -7.86
C LEU A 25 -4.02 -5.65 -6.96
N ASN A 26 -3.41 -6.78 -6.60
CA ASN A 26 -3.88 -7.68 -5.54
C ASN A 26 -2.86 -7.69 -4.40
N ARG A 27 -3.36 -7.69 -3.17
CA ARG A 27 -2.53 -7.63 -1.96
C ARG A 27 -2.73 -8.89 -1.13
N SER A 28 -1.63 -9.47 -0.67
CA SER A 28 -1.64 -10.54 0.34
C SER A 28 -0.79 -10.11 1.51
N LEU A 29 -1.42 -9.86 2.65
CA LEU A 29 -0.74 -9.48 3.87
C LEU A 29 -0.46 -10.73 4.71
N VAL A 30 0.73 -10.80 5.28
CA VAL A 30 1.17 -11.86 6.20
C VAL A 30 1.60 -11.20 7.50
N PHE A 31 1.06 -11.68 8.60
CA PHE A 31 1.36 -11.18 9.94
C PHE A 31 2.18 -12.22 10.72
N PRO A 32 3.52 -12.14 10.75
CA PRO A 32 4.38 -13.17 11.34
C PRO A 32 4.09 -13.46 12.82
N MET A 33 3.64 -12.42 13.55
CA MET A 33 3.35 -12.53 15.00
C MET A 33 1.93 -13.04 15.30
N LEU A 34 1.03 -13.04 14.31
CA LEU A 34 -0.33 -13.56 14.47
C LEU A 34 -0.38 -15.04 14.04
N ARG A 35 0.09 -15.91 14.95
CA ARG A 35 0.24 -17.35 14.69
C ARG A 35 -1.11 -18.05 14.64
N MET A 36 -1.29 -18.90 13.63
CA MET A 36 -2.49 -19.72 13.46
C MET A 36 -2.28 -21.14 13.96
N LYS A 37 -3.36 -21.79 14.41
CA LYS A 37 -3.33 -23.23 14.73
C LYS A 37 -3.51 -24.08 13.45
N PRO A 38 -2.91 -25.26 13.40
CA PRO A 38 -2.04 -25.84 14.42
C PRO A 38 -0.64 -25.18 14.43
N ASN A 39 -0.20 -24.75 15.62
CA ASN A 39 1.06 -24.00 15.77
C ASN A 39 2.32 -24.73 15.27
N LYS A 40 2.30 -26.07 15.30
CA LYS A 40 3.41 -26.90 14.80
C LYS A 40 3.70 -26.72 13.30
N THR A 41 2.73 -26.21 12.52
CA THR A 41 2.89 -25.91 11.07
C THR A 41 3.53 -24.55 10.83
N GLN A 42 3.77 -23.76 11.86
CA GLN A 42 4.27 -22.40 11.80
C GLN A 42 3.43 -21.46 10.91
N SER A 43 2.16 -21.76 10.76
CA SER A 43 1.22 -20.93 9.99
C SER A 43 1.04 -19.56 10.62
N ASN A 44 1.02 -18.52 9.80
CA ASN A 44 0.76 -17.16 10.19
C ASN A 44 -0.57 -16.68 9.58
N LEU A 45 -1.19 -15.70 10.20
CA LEU A 45 -2.38 -15.07 9.64
C LEU A 45 -2.05 -14.44 8.28
N LYS A 46 -2.86 -14.79 7.29
CA LYS A 46 -2.79 -14.24 5.92
C LYS A 46 -4.14 -13.69 5.55
N GLN A 47 -4.16 -12.49 4.97
CA GLN A 47 -5.37 -11.85 4.46
C GLN A 47 -5.13 -11.30 3.06
N ARG A 48 -6.05 -11.58 2.14
CA ARG A 48 -6.06 -11.04 0.79
C ARG A 48 -7.03 -9.87 0.68
N PHE A 49 -6.65 -8.89 -0.15
CA PHE A 49 -7.49 -7.77 -0.54
C PHE A 49 -7.34 -7.51 -2.03
N ASP A 50 -8.42 -7.70 -2.75
CA ASP A 50 -8.49 -7.55 -4.22
C ASP A 50 -9.25 -6.26 -4.62
N VAL A 51 -9.56 -5.39 -3.67
CA VAL A 51 -10.28 -4.14 -3.90
C VAL A 51 -9.45 -3.16 -4.73
N SER A 52 -10.05 -2.56 -5.74
CA SER A 52 -9.49 -1.41 -6.45
C SER A 52 -9.89 -0.13 -5.70
N ILE A 53 -8.94 0.54 -5.05
CA ILE A 53 -9.21 1.81 -4.35
C ILE A 53 -9.66 2.90 -5.32
N PRO A 54 -9.06 3.07 -6.54
CA PRO A 54 -9.58 4.02 -7.52
C PRO A 54 -11.03 3.79 -7.93
N ALA A 55 -11.48 2.54 -7.99
CA ALA A 55 -12.86 2.22 -8.33
C ALA A 55 -13.90 2.65 -7.27
N LEU A 56 -13.45 2.94 -6.04
CA LEU A 56 -14.31 3.48 -4.98
C LEU A 56 -14.56 4.99 -5.13
N ILE A 57 -13.73 5.68 -5.92
CA ILE A 57 -13.72 7.14 -6.03
C ILE A 57 -14.61 7.55 -7.21
N THR A 58 -15.38 8.61 -7.03
CA THR A 58 -16.11 9.23 -8.14
C THR A 58 -15.64 10.66 -8.38
N VAL A 59 -15.66 11.07 -9.65
CA VAL A 59 -15.40 12.42 -10.11
C VAL A 59 -16.63 12.87 -10.90
N GLU A 60 -17.20 14.03 -10.54
CA GLU A 60 -18.47 14.52 -11.10
C GLU A 60 -19.59 13.46 -11.03
N ASP A 61 -19.66 12.76 -9.85
CA ASP A 61 -20.59 11.66 -9.55
C ASP A 61 -20.48 10.43 -10.48
N LYS A 62 -19.40 10.30 -11.23
CA LYS A 62 -19.11 9.16 -12.10
C LYS A 62 -17.80 8.48 -11.71
N SER A 63 -17.70 7.19 -12.01
CA SER A 63 -16.47 6.44 -11.83
C SER A 63 -15.33 6.98 -12.70
N LEU A 64 -14.12 6.88 -12.20
CA LEU A 64 -12.91 7.07 -13.00
C LEU A 64 -12.84 5.98 -14.08
N THR A 65 -12.42 6.35 -15.29
CA THR A 65 -12.28 5.46 -16.46
C THR A 65 -10.92 5.63 -17.11
N ASP A 66 -10.62 4.75 -18.06
CA ASP A 66 -9.47 4.82 -18.97
C ASP A 66 -8.16 5.16 -18.26
N GLU A 67 -7.83 4.36 -17.24
CA GLU A 67 -6.54 4.49 -16.58
C GLU A 67 -5.39 4.28 -17.59
N LYS A 68 -4.40 5.18 -17.54
CA LYS A 68 -3.14 5.07 -18.30
C LYS A 68 -1.97 5.21 -17.35
N VAL A 69 -1.27 4.12 -17.12
CA VAL A 69 -0.02 4.14 -16.34
C VAL A 69 1.07 4.82 -17.14
N SER A 70 1.71 5.82 -16.56
CA SER A 70 2.85 6.54 -17.16
C SER A 70 4.18 6.13 -16.57
N ASP A 71 4.23 5.71 -15.30
CA ASP A 71 5.47 5.34 -14.64
C ASP A 71 5.24 4.35 -13.49
N ILE A 72 6.18 3.42 -13.34
CA ILE A 72 6.26 2.50 -12.21
C ILE A 72 7.72 2.44 -11.75
N THR A 73 7.96 2.85 -10.50
CA THR A 73 9.30 2.80 -9.88
C THR A 73 9.27 2.04 -8.57
N PHE A 74 10.39 1.43 -8.23
CA PHE A 74 10.59 0.70 -6.99
C PHE A 74 11.98 1.01 -6.40
N ASP A 75 11.96 1.64 -5.24
CA ASP A 75 13.14 1.98 -4.43
C ASP A 75 13.08 1.42 -3.01
N GLY A 76 12.33 0.33 -2.82
CA GLY A 76 11.91 -0.21 -1.52
C GLY A 76 10.52 0.24 -1.11
N MET A 77 9.90 1.14 -1.90
CA MET A 77 8.48 1.47 -1.91
C MET A 77 8.03 1.43 -3.37
N LEU A 78 6.85 0.89 -3.65
CA LEU A 78 6.31 0.87 -5.01
C LEU A 78 5.59 2.19 -5.28
N LYS A 79 6.05 2.93 -6.29
CA LYS A 79 5.39 4.14 -6.77
C LYS A 79 4.78 3.89 -8.14
N VAL A 80 3.54 4.33 -8.36
CA VAL A 80 2.84 4.23 -9.64
C VAL A 80 2.22 5.59 -9.96
N GLU A 81 2.48 6.09 -11.14
CA GLU A 81 1.83 7.28 -11.70
C GLU A 81 0.92 6.90 -12.85
N SER A 82 -0.28 7.42 -12.85
CA SER A 82 -1.26 7.18 -13.91
C SER A 82 -2.15 8.41 -14.10
N SER A 83 -2.80 8.49 -15.28
CA SER A 83 -3.88 9.41 -15.56
C SER A 83 -5.20 8.66 -15.68
N PHE A 84 -6.30 9.35 -15.39
CA PHE A 84 -7.67 8.85 -15.54
C PHE A 84 -8.52 9.83 -16.30
N SER A 85 -9.44 9.29 -17.09
CA SER A 85 -10.56 10.03 -17.67
C SER A 85 -11.76 9.99 -16.73
N TYR A 86 -12.68 10.93 -16.92
CA TYR A 86 -13.97 10.96 -16.23
C TYR A 86 -15.05 11.59 -17.12
N ILE A 87 -16.32 11.42 -16.76
CA ILE A 87 -17.45 12.01 -17.47
C ILE A 87 -17.93 13.25 -16.70
N SER A 88 -17.98 14.39 -17.37
CA SER A 88 -18.57 15.63 -16.88
C SER A 88 -19.78 16.01 -17.75
N GLY A 89 -20.98 15.96 -17.17
CA GLY A 89 -22.22 16.10 -17.91
C GLY A 89 -22.39 15.00 -18.97
N ARG A 90 -22.30 15.36 -20.26
CA ARG A 90 -22.38 14.43 -21.40
C ARG A 90 -21.04 14.23 -22.11
N SER A 91 -19.98 14.88 -21.64
CA SER A 91 -18.66 14.86 -22.29
C SER A 91 -17.66 14.04 -21.48
N GLN A 92 -16.84 13.27 -22.18
CA GLN A 92 -15.67 12.63 -21.59
C GLN A 92 -14.53 13.66 -21.48
N VAL A 93 -13.90 13.70 -20.32
CA VAL A 93 -12.69 14.50 -20.05
C VAL A 93 -11.53 13.54 -19.96
N ASN A 94 -10.70 13.50 -21.01
CA ASN A 94 -9.55 12.60 -21.08
C ASN A 94 -8.41 13.10 -20.20
N ASP A 95 -7.72 12.18 -19.52
CA ASP A 95 -6.56 12.47 -18.66
C ASP A 95 -6.82 13.65 -17.69
N GLY A 96 -8.03 13.69 -17.13
CA GLY A 96 -8.48 14.80 -16.30
C GLY A 96 -7.99 14.76 -14.87
N ILE A 97 -7.63 13.57 -14.40
CA ILE A 97 -7.10 13.33 -13.05
C ILE A 97 -5.77 12.60 -13.17
N LYS A 98 -4.69 13.19 -12.65
CA LYS A 98 -3.45 12.47 -12.40
C LYS A 98 -3.53 11.83 -11.03
N MET A 99 -3.14 10.56 -10.93
CA MET A 99 -3.05 9.82 -9.69
C MET A 99 -1.63 9.34 -9.44
N THR A 100 -1.09 9.68 -8.28
CA THR A 100 0.15 9.09 -7.78
C THR A 100 -0.19 8.16 -6.63
N ARG A 101 0.35 6.94 -6.67
CA ARG A 101 0.25 5.94 -5.59
C ARG A 101 1.63 5.70 -5.02
N GLN A 102 1.73 5.58 -3.70
CA GLN A 102 2.95 5.12 -3.04
C GLN A 102 2.61 4.05 -2.00
N LEU A 103 3.15 2.85 -2.21
CA LEU A 103 2.77 1.63 -1.50
C LEU A 103 3.96 1.11 -0.70
N TYR A 104 3.77 0.90 0.61
CA TYR A 104 4.83 0.43 1.50
C TYR A 104 4.31 -0.20 2.78
N PRO A 105 5.00 -1.19 3.36
CA PRO A 105 4.76 -1.62 4.73
C PRO A 105 5.40 -0.62 5.71
N SER A 106 4.80 -0.47 6.89
CA SER A 106 5.47 0.19 8.00
C SER A 106 6.76 -0.53 8.35
N ALA A 107 7.80 0.20 8.74
CA ALA A 107 9.05 -0.37 9.19
C ALA A 107 8.91 -1.17 10.51
N LEU A 108 8.07 -0.68 11.44
CA LEU A 108 8.02 -1.17 12.81
C LEU A 108 6.63 -1.64 13.27
N SER A 109 5.57 -1.24 12.57
CA SER A 109 4.17 -1.49 12.95
C SER A 109 3.49 -2.52 12.03
N PRO A 110 2.45 -3.24 12.50
CA PRO A 110 1.79 -4.29 11.72
C PRO A 110 0.75 -3.71 10.75
N PHE A 111 1.17 -2.77 9.89
CA PHE A 111 0.32 -2.24 8.84
C PHE A 111 1.05 -2.03 7.50
N TYR A 112 0.28 -2.04 6.45
CA TYR A 112 0.62 -1.67 5.09
C TYR A 112 -0.19 -0.45 4.70
N CYS A 113 0.46 0.51 4.04
CA CYS A 113 -0.12 1.78 3.62
C CYS A 113 -0.03 1.95 2.11
N GLU A 114 -1.09 2.48 1.54
CA GLU A 114 -1.15 2.96 0.17
C GLU A 114 -1.55 4.44 0.21
N GLU A 115 -0.60 5.33 -0.02
CA GLU A 115 -0.88 6.74 -0.19
C GLU A 115 -1.34 7.03 -1.61
N TYR A 116 -2.32 7.90 -1.74
CA TYR A 116 -2.89 8.36 -2.99
C TYR A 116 -2.87 9.87 -3.03
N ALA A 117 -2.44 10.45 -4.15
CA ALA A 117 -2.60 11.85 -4.47
C ALA A 117 -3.34 11.97 -5.80
N LEU A 118 -4.49 12.62 -5.78
CA LEU A 118 -5.31 12.95 -6.96
C LEU A 118 -5.08 14.41 -7.30
N GLU A 119 -4.69 14.72 -8.52
CA GLU A 119 -4.45 16.06 -9.02
C GLU A 119 -5.40 16.38 -10.18
N ASN A 120 -6.10 17.51 -10.08
CA ASN A 120 -6.89 18.04 -11.20
C ASN A 120 -5.96 18.66 -12.25
N THR A 121 -5.85 18.02 -13.41
CA THR A 121 -4.97 18.49 -14.51
C THR A 121 -5.66 19.46 -15.48
N LYS A 122 -6.94 19.79 -15.29
CA LYS A 122 -7.72 20.64 -16.17
C LYS A 122 -7.91 22.03 -15.57
N GLU A 123 -8.34 22.95 -16.43
CA GLU A 123 -8.53 24.37 -16.08
C GLU A 123 -9.81 24.66 -15.28
N LYS A 124 -10.72 23.69 -15.16
CA LYS A 124 -11.97 23.83 -14.42
C LYS A 124 -11.91 23.06 -13.12
N PRO A 125 -12.51 23.58 -12.04
CA PRO A 125 -12.66 22.80 -10.81
C PRO A 125 -13.43 21.51 -11.06
N VAL A 126 -13.08 20.45 -10.31
CA VAL A 126 -13.77 19.16 -10.37
C VAL A 126 -14.18 18.73 -8.95
N THR A 127 -15.31 18.04 -8.86
CA THR A 127 -15.83 17.49 -7.61
C THR A 127 -15.40 16.04 -7.49
N ILE A 128 -14.66 15.71 -6.43
CA ILE A 128 -14.24 14.34 -6.10
C ILE A 128 -14.97 13.87 -4.86
N ARG A 129 -15.52 12.66 -4.90
CA ARG A 129 -16.13 12.02 -3.75
C ARG A 129 -15.38 10.76 -3.36
N ILE A 130 -14.98 10.69 -2.08
CA ILE A 130 -14.40 9.52 -1.44
C ILE A 130 -15.46 8.93 -0.50
N PRO A 131 -15.87 7.66 -0.66
CA PRO A 131 -16.85 7.04 0.23
C PRO A 131 -16.24 6.74 1.60
N GLU A 132 -17.08 6.59 2.61
CA GLU A 132 -16.66 5.87 3.80
C GLU A 132 -16.44 4.41 3.42
N TRP A 133 -15.21 3.92 3.65
CA TRP A 133 -14.89 2.54 3.35
C TRP A 133 -14.05 1.95 4.48
N LYS A 134 -14.57 0.87 5.04
CA LYS A 134 -13.89 0.06 6.06
C LYS A 134 -14.31 -1.39 5.90
N ILE A 135 -13.32 -2.29 5.95
CA ILE A 135 -13.53 -3.74 6.00
C ILE A 135 -12.86 -4.26 7.27
N VAL A 136 -13.53 -5.18 7.95
CA VAL A 136 -12.99 -5.87 9.12
C VAL A 136 -13.19 -7.36 8.95
N TYR A 137 -12.12 -8.12 9.04
CA TYR A 137 -12.13 -9.57 9.10
C TYR A 137 -11.68 -10.00 10.50
N SER A 138 -12.41 -10.94 11.10
CA SER A 138 -12.04 -11.51 12.40
C SER A 138 -11.93 -13.02 12.28
N THR A 139 -10.92 -13.60 12.90
CA THR A 139 -10.82 -15.07 13.03
C THR A 139 -11.62 -15.56 14.23
N PRO A 140 -12.10 -16.80 14.23
CA PRO A 140 -12.58 -17.43 15.43
C PRO A 140 -11.48 -17.50 16.50
N ASP A 141 -11.85 -17.44 17.79
CA ASP A 141 -10.91 -17.52 18.90
C ASP A 141 -10.10 -18.83 18.91
N SER A 142 -10.74 -19.92 18.45
CA SER A 142 -10.11 -21.24 18.32
C SER A 142 -9.03 -21.31 17.23
N ALA A 143 -9.02 -20.41 16.25
CA ALA A 143 -8.11 -20.47 15.11
C ALA A 143 -6.74 -19.86 15.38
N GLY A 144 -6.65 -18.85 16.24
CA GLY A 144 -5.37 -18.23 16.60
C GLY A 144 -4.70 -18.91 17.79
N VAL A 145 -3.36 -18.88 17.82
CA VAL A 145 -2.57 -19.36 18.99
C VAL A 145 -2.78 -18.45 20.20
N TYR A 146 -3.01 -17.17 19.94
CA TYR A 146 -3.19 -16.15 20.98
C TYR A 146 -4.65 -15.61 21.01
N GLY A 147 -5.64 -16.45 20.68
CA GLY A 147 -7.05 -16.05 20.57
C GLY A 147 -7.40 -15.49 19.19
N ALA A 148 -8.50 -14.76 19.11
CA ALA A 148 -8.97 -14.17 17.87
C ALA A 148 -8.07 -13.03 17.39
N TYR A 149 -7.98 -12.89 16.06
CA TYR A 149 -7.31 -11.79 15.38
C TYR A 149 -8.28 -10.97 14.58
N SER A 150 -7.97 -9.69 14.40
CA SER A 150 -8.70 -8.78 13.53
C SER A 150 -7.75 -8.23 12.46
N VAL A 151 -8.20 -8.24 11.20
CA VAL A 151 -7.53 -7.56 10.09
C VAL A 151 -8.49 -6.50 9.56
N GLU A 152 -8.01 -5.28 9.49
CA GLU A 152 -8.81 -4.13 9.10
C GLU A 152 -8.22 -3.45 7.88
N ALA A 153 -9.10 -2.95 7.00
CA ALA A 153 -8.74 -2.06 5.91
C ALA A 153 -9.68 -0.86 5.92
N LEU A 154 -9.15 0.35 5.72
CA LEU A 154 -9.93 1.58 5.74
C LEU A 154 -9.33 2.67 4.87
N LEU A 155 -10.15 3.65 4.46
CA LEU A 155 -9.71 4.92 3.89
C LEU A 155 -9.61 6.00 4.96
N SER A 156 -8.57 6.83 4.87
CA SER A 156 -8.29 7.92 5.82
C SER A 156 -9.21 9.13 5.67
N LYS A 157 -9.81 9.29 4.49
CA LYS A 157 -10.71 10.38 4.18
C LYS A 157 -12.03 9.87 3.62
N LYS A 158 -13.10 10.60 3.91
CA LYS A 158 -14.43 10.44 3.34
C LYS A 158 -15.05 11.82 3.10
N GLY A 159 -15.92 11.92 2.12
CA GLY A 159 -16.64 13.16 1.83
C GLY A 159 -16.49 13.63 0.38
N THR A 160 -16.96 14.85 0.16
CA THR A 160 -16.91 15.51 -1.15
C THR A 160 -15.92 16.67 -1.10
N PHE A 161 -15.06 16.75 -2.11
CA PHE A 161 -13.95 17.70 -2.21
C PHE A 161 -14.00 18.36 -3.57
N VAL A 162 -13.82 19.68 -3.61
CA VAL A 162 -13.70 20.43 -4.88
C VAL A 162 -12.23 20.76 -5.09
N LEU A 163 -11.65 20.24 -6.16
CA LEU A 163 -10.27 20.51 -6.53
C LEU A 163 -10.24 21.58 -7.64
N LYS A 164 -9.62 22.70 -7.36
CA LYS A 164 -9.28 23.69 -8.39
C LYS A 164 -8.21 23.15 -9.34
N PRO A 165 -7.97 23.81 -10.49
CA PRO A 165 -6.88 23.49 -11.39
C PRO A 165 -5.53 23.36 -10.66
N GLY A 166 -4.83 22.24 -10.84
CA GLY A 166 -3.55 21.94 -10.21
C GLY A 166 -3.60 21.57 -8.72
N GLU A 167 -4.78 21.65 -8.06
CA GLU A 167 -4.90 21.24 -6.66
C GLU A 167 -4.82 19.71 -6.51
N LYS A 168 -4.31 19.29 -5.35
CA LYS A 168 -4.15 17.87 -4.98
C LYS A 168 -5.02 17.51 -3.81
N LEU A 169 -5.62 16.33 -3.87
CA LEU A 169 -6.29 15.67 -2.76
C LEU A 169 -5.48 14.45 -2.36
N GLU A 170 -4.92 14.48 -1.16
CA GLU A 170 -4.15 13.37 -0.61
C GLU A 170 -4.98 12.60 0.41
N PHE A 171 -4.91 11.28 0.34
CA PHE A 171 -5.50 10.35 1.32
C PHE A 171 -4.71 9.04 1.28
N TYR A 172 -5.02 8.13 2.20
CA TYR A 172 -4.39 6.79 2.21
C TYR A 172 -5.42 5.70 2.50
N ALA A 173 -5.12 4.50 2.04
CA ALA A 173 -5.72 3.26 2.47
C ALA A 173 -4.75 2.56 3.44
N LEU A 174 -5.25 2.18 4.60
CA LEU A 174 -4.48 1.50 5.65
C LEU A 174 -5.02 0.08 5.83
N PHE A 175 -4.10 -0.88 5.82
CA PHE A 175 -4.39 -2.30 6.05
C PHE A 175 -3.59 -2.78 7.25
N SER A 176 -4.22 -3.24 8.30
CA SER A 176 -3.55 -3.59 9.55
C SER A 176 -4.10 -4.89 10.16
N GLY A 177 -3.26 -5.55 10.98
CA GLY A 177 -3.66 -6.76 11.71
C GLY A 177 -3.24 -6.69 13.17
N ARG A 178 -4.11 -7.19 14.07
CA ARG A 178 -3.90 -7.15 15.52
C ARG A 178 -4.60 -8.31 16.22
N LYS A 179 -4.28 -8.56 17.47
CA LYS A 179 -5.15 -9.37 18.32
C LYS A 179 -6.43 -8.59 18.62
N ILE A 180 -7.54 -9.30 18.83
CA ILE A 180 -8.85 -8.67 19.00
C ILE A 180 -8.90 -7.72 20.20
N ASN A 181 -8.12 -7.99 21.23
CA ASN A 181 -8.03 -7.22 22.47
C ASN A 181 -7.03 -6.05 22.42
N GLU A 182 -6.29 -5.88 21.33
CA GLU A 182 -5.38 -4.76 21.13
C GLU A 182 -6.12 -3.59 20.47
N SER A 183 -5.67 -2.35 20.71
CA SER A 183 -6.28 -1.16 20.10
C SER A 183 -6.06 -1.12 18.58
N PRO A 184 -7.04 -0.64 17.80
CA PRO A 184 -6.86 -0.42 16.37
C PRO A 184 -5.75 0.58 16.05
N TYR A 185 -5.09 0.41 14.91
CA TYR A 185 -4.07 1.33 14.39
C TYR A 185 -4.70 2.52 13.62
N LEU A 186 -5.79 3.09 14.13
CA LEU A 186 -6.58 4.12 13.43
C LEU A 186 -5.92 5.50 13.35
N SER A 187 -4.94 5.77 14.22
CA SER A 187 -4.29 7.07 14.34
C SER A 187 -2.80 7.05 14.02
N ALA A 188 -2.34 6.09 13.23
CA ALA A 188 -0.94 6.01 12.82
C ALA A 188 -0.52 7.35 12.17
N ASN A 189 0.58 7.93 12.65
CA ASN A 189 1.22 9.06 11.98
C ASN A 189 1.92 8.57 10.72
N ILE A 190 1.19 8.50 9.62
CA ILE A 190 1.66 7.94 8.33
C ILE A 190 2.92 8.66 7.84
N GLY A 191 3.00 9.98 8.05
CA GLY A 191 4.20 10.74 7.67
C GLY A 191 5.46 10.29 8.42
N ALA A 192 5.34 10.05 9.74
CA ALA A 192 6.46 9.53 10.54
C ALA A 192 6.83 8.09 10.13
N GLU A 193 5.85 7.23 9.88
CA GLU A 193 6.07 5.84 9.45
C GLU A 193 6.73 5.77 8.07
N LYS A 194 6.30 6.61 7.13
CA LYS A 194 6.95 6.77 5.82
C LYS A 194 8.39 7.26 5.97
N GLY A 195 8.61 8.26 6.83
CA GLY A 195 9.94 8.76 7.15
C GLY A 195 10.85 7.68 7.75
N ALA A 196 10.33 6.88 8.68
CA ALA A 196 11.04 5.75 9.26
C ALA A 196 11.40 4.68 8.20
N ARG A 197 10.46 4.37 7.30
CA ARG A 197 10.71 3.44 6.18
C ARG A 197 11.82 3.97 5.26
N LYS A 198 11.75 5.23 4.84
CA LYS A 198 12.79 5.86 4.00
C LYS A 198 14.15 5.82 4.66
N LYS A 199 14.25 6.23 5.92
CA LYS A 199 15.50 6.21 6.68
C LYS A 199 16.09 4.80 6.77
N LEU A 200 15.26 3.80 6.98
CA LEU A 200 15.68 2.39 7.03
C LEU A 200 16.22 1.92 5.68
N LEU A 201 15.53 2.25 4.58
CA LEU A 201 15.98 1.92 3.22
C LEU A 201 17.31 2.61 2.87
N GLU A 202 17.49 3.88 3.25
CA GLU A 202 18.74 4.62 3.11
C GLU A 202 19.88 3.97 3.90
N GLN A 203 19.64 3.57 5.15
CA GLN A 203 20.62 2.85 5.96
C GLN A 203 21.05 1.54 5.30
N TRP A 204 20.11 0.74 4.80
CA TRP A 204 20.43 -0.49 4.10
C TRP A 204 21.18 -0.24 2.80
N SER A 205 20.76 0.74 2.01
CA SER A 205 21.40 1.07 0.73
C SER A 205 22.85 1.52 0.93
N ASN A 206 23.15 2.25 2.01
CA ASN A 206 24.46 2.80 2.29
C ASN A 206 25.37 1.89 3.13
N SER A 207 24.85 0.81 3.74
CA SER A 207 25.62 -0.06 4.63
C SER A 207 26.77 -0.81 3.94
N LEU A 208 26.57 -1.22 2.71
CA LEU A 208 27.56 -1.89 1.86
C LEU A 208 27.23 -1.56 0.41
N VAL A 209 28.16 -0.97 -0.32
CA VAL A 209 27.95 -0.55 -1.71
C VAL A 209 28.84 -1.40 -2.62
N LEU A 210 28.25 -2.09 -3.59
CA LEU A 210 28.96 -2.71 -4.69
C LEU A 210 29.07 -1.69 -5.83
N SER A 211 30.30 -1.47 -6.32
CA SER A 211 30.55 -0.63 -7.48
C SER A 211 31.35 -1.43 -8.52
N THR A 212 30.72 -1.78 -9.61
CA THR A 212 31.32 -2.49 -10.75
C THR A 212 31.00 -1.74 -12.04
N PRO A 213 31.68 -2.03 -13.15
CA PRO A 213 31.32 -1.49 -14.46
C PRO A 213 29.92 -1.93 -14.96
N ASP A 214 29.34 -2.98 -14.38
CA ASP A 214 28.02 -3.48 -14.73
C ASP A 214 26.91 -2.88 -13.82
N PRO A 215 26.07 -1.96 -14.34
CA PRO A 215 25.00 -1.34 -13.56
C PRO A 215 23.91 -2.33 -13.14
N VAL A 216 23.71 -3.41 -13.90
CA VAL A 216 22.70 -4.45 -13.57
C VAL A 216 23.15 -5.20 -12.32
N LEU A 217 24.42 -5.59 -12.24
CA LEU A 217 25.00 -6.26 -11.08
C LEU A 217 24.91 -5.37 -9.82
N ASN A 218 25.23 -4.07 -9.98
CA ASN A 218 25.12 -3.10 -8.89
C ASN A 218 23.68 -2.98 -8.36
N SER A 219 22.70 -2.91 -9.27
CA SER A 219 21.27 -2.85 -8.94
C SER A 219 20.77 -4.13 -8.27
N MET A 220 21.17 -5.29 -8.80
CA MET A 220 20.84 -6.61 -8.21
C MET A 220 21.36 -6.72 -6.78
N PHE A 221 22.59 -6.29 -6.53
CA PHE A 221 23.19 -6.32 -5.20
C PHE A 221 22.44 -5.39 -4.21
N ALA A 222 22.14 -4.15 -4.63
CA ALA A 222 21.37 -3.21 -3.82
C ALA A 222 19.99 -3.77 -3.46
N PHE A 223 19.29 -4.37 -4.44
CA PHE A 223 18.00 -5.01 -4.22
C PHE A 223 18.08 -6.21 -3.27
N ALA A 224 19.09 -7.07 -3.45
CA ALA A 224 19.29 -8.25 -2.60
C ALA A 224 19.53 -7.86 -1.12
N LYS A 225 20.22 -6.76 -0.85
CA LYS A 225 20.39 -6.24 0.53
C LYS A 225 19.06 -5.88 1.18
N ILE A 226 18.21 -5.14 0.45
CA ILE A 226 16.87 -4.77 0.93
C ILE A 226 16.08 -6.04 1.24
N ARG A 227 16.05 -7.00 0.30
CA ARG A 227 15.32 -8.27 0.48
C ARG A 227 15.86 -9.09 1.65
N GLY A 228 17.17 -9.18 1.82
CA GLY A 228 17.79 -9.86 2.96
C GLY A 228 17.43 -9.20 4.30
N ALA A 229 17.46 -7.86 4.37
CA ALA A 229 17.09 -7.13 5.57
C ALA A 229 15.58 -7.23 5.89
N GLU A 230 14.71 -7.30 4.89
CA GLU A 230 13.26 -7.46 5.04
C GLU A 230 12.83 -8.86 5.50
N SER A 231 13.73 -9.84 5.56
CA SER A 231 13.45 -11.16 6.12
C SER A 231 13.55 -11.23 7.66
N ILE A 232 13.93 -10.11 8.30
CA ILE A 232 14.07 -10.01 9.75
C ILE A 232 12.78 -9.48 10.38
N TYR A 233 12.18 -10.30 11.25
CA TYR A 233 10.92 -9.97 11.92
C TYR A 233 11.11 -9.81 13.42
N LYS A 234 10.31 -8.92 14.02
CA LYS A 234 10.20 -8.78 15.48
C LYS A 234 9.44 -9.97 16.04
N THR A 235 10.07 -10.71 16.94
CA THR A 235 9.47 -11.84 17.63
C THR A 235 9.45 -11.62 19.15
N LYS A 236 8.87 -12.56 19.94
CA LYS A 236 8.95 -12.50 21.39
C LYS A 236 10.39 -12.62 21.92
N GLY A 237 11.28 -13.29 21.19
CA GLY A 237 12.69 -13.44 21.53
C GLY A 237 13.61 -12.36 20.97
N GLY A 238 13.06 -11.30 20.34
CA GLY A 238 13.80 -10.25 19.68
C GLY A 238 13.66 -10.28 18.16
N LEU A 239 14.61 -9.68 17.44
CA LEU A 239 14.65 -9.72 15.98
C LEU A 239 15.19 -11.08 15.50
N MET A 240 14.48 -11.75 14.63
CA MET A 240 14.83 -13.07 14.10
C MET A 240 14.59 -13.14 12.61
N HIS A 241 15.43 -13.93 11.92
CA HIS A 241 15.31 -14.29 10.52
C HIS A 241 14.40 -15.51 10.33
#